data_50bf7f34120728ff5ae8eae8534cc080
#
_entry.id   50bf7f34120728ff5ae8eae8534cc080
#
_cell.length_a   1.000
_cell.length_b   1.000
_cell.length_c   1.000
_cell.angle_alpha   90.00
_cell.angle_beta   90.00
_cell.angle_gamma   90.00
#
_symmetry.space_group_name_H-M   'P 1'
#
loop_
_entity.id
_entity.type
_entity.pdbx_description
1 polymer ?
#
loop_
_entity_poly.entity_id
_entity_poly.type
_entity_poly.pdbx_seq_one_letter_code
_entity_poly.pdbx_strand_id
1 'polypeptide(L)'
;MELDKARACVLRVGGTNCDLEVKVALEELGLETVILHMNQLKKRKLSDYHMLVFPGGFSYGDFVRAGAIWGREMTTKFKRDLEVFVNEEKLVMGICNGFQVLVESGLLPGNGVSGIPTAALANNASAKYECRWICLRVEGQTPFTGVMKVGDVVRIPIGHGEGRFLLPSAQDLKDLIKEGQVVFRYATPDGGSAEGRYPYNPNGAIYDIAGICNRKGNVMGMMPHPERAFFGWQLPSWGTKPPEYGDGKAIFEGAIDYLRRY
;
A
#
# COMPACT_ATOMS: atom_id res chain seq x y z
N MET A 1 20.14 -2.72 11.28
CA MET A 1 19.69 -3.61 12.40
C MET A 1 19.71 -5.05 11.93
N GLU A 2 20.04 -6.03 12.80
CA GLU A 2 19.82 -7.44 12.48
C GLU A 2 18.32 -7.72 12.34
N LEU A 3 17.92 -8.44 11.29
CA LEU A 3 16.50 -8.64 10.96
C LEU A 3 15.73 -9.40 12.06
N ASP A 4 16.40 -10.24 12.83
CA ASP A 4 15.85 -10.97 13.98
C ASP A 4 15.37 -10.04 15.12
N LYS A 5 15.82 -8.78 15.14
CA LYS A 5 15.38 -7.74 16.07
C LYS A 5 14.25 -6.88 15.51
N ALA A 6 13.98 -6.99 14.21
CA ALA A 6 12.91 -6.26 13.56
C ALA A 6 11.56 -6.99 13.71
N ARG A 7 10.49 -6.22 13.84
CA ARG A 7 9.12 -6.74 13.99
C ARG A 7 8.14 -5.98 13.14
N ALA A 8 7.24 -6.70 12.49
CA ALA A 8 6.09 -6.12 11.80
C ALA A 8 4.80 -6.34 12.58
N CYS A 9 3.91 -5.37 12.49
CA CYS A 9 2.54 -5.46 12.97
C CYS A 9 1.57 -5.28 11.80
N VAL A 10 0.83 -6.32 11.48
CA VAL A 10 -0.30 -6.27 10.56
C VAL A 10 -1.55 -5.96 11.38
N LEU A 11 -2.14 -4.80 11.13
CA LEU A 11 -3.33 -4.35 11.84
C LEU A 11 -4.60 -4.94 11.23
N ARG A 12 -5.58 -5.25 12.08
CA ARG A 12 -6.89 -5.72 11.63
C ARG A 12 -8.04 -5.11 12.39
N VAL A 13 -9.17 -5.03 11.70
CA VAL A 13 -10.50 -4.68 12.24
C VAL A 13 -11.54 -5.63 11.65
N GLY A 14 -12.79 -5.52 12.05
CA GLY A 14 -13.87 -6.25 11.39
C GLY A 14 -13.91 -5.90 9.88
N GLY A 15 -13.94 -6.91 9.02
CA GLY A 15 -13.93 -6.78 7.56
C GLY A 15 -12.55 -6.84 6.91
N THR A 16 -11.45 -6.79 7.66
CA THR A 16 -10.10 -7.07 7.11
C THR A 16 -10.02 -8.53 6.68
N ASN A 17 -9.44 -8.81 5.49
CA ASN A 17 -9.35 -10.18 4.98
C ASN A 17 -8.00 -10.56 4.34
N CYS A 18 -7.08 -9.61 4.09
CA CYS A 18 -5.76 -9.88 3.50
C CYS A 18 -4.63 -9.91 4.56
N ASP A 19 -4.96 -9.95 5.83
CA ASP A 19 -3.99 -9.87 6.94
C ASP A 19 -3.09 -11.12 7.02
N LEU A 20 -3.63 -12.31 6.80
CA LEU A 20 -2.85 -13.55 6.77
C LEU A 20 -1.91 -13.63 5.57
N GLU A 21 -2.34 -13.21 4.38
CA GLU A 21 -1.53 -13.21 3.16
C GLU A 21 -0.31 -12.29 3.34
N VAL A 22 -0.51 -11.10 3.92
CA VAL A 22 0.58 -10.17 4.25
C VAL A 22 1.53 -10.76 5.29
N LYS A 23 0.99 -11.35 6.37
CA LYS A 23 1.82 -12.00 7.39
C LYS A 23 2.70 -13.10 6.78
N VAL A 24 2.13 -13.98 5.97
CA VAL A 24 2.87 -15.06 5.31
C VAL A 24 3.98 -14.50 4.42
N ALA A 25 3.70 -13.45 3.64
CA ALA A 25 4.70 -12.82 2.77
C ALA A 25 5.88 -12.23 3.55
N LEU A 26 5.63 -11.59 4.68
CA LEU A 26 6.68 -11.00 5.53
C LEU A 26 7.48 -12.08 6.28
N GLU A 27 6.82 -13.11 6.80
CA GLU A 27 7.48 -14.23 7.49
C GLU A 27 8.33 -15.10 6.55
N GLU A 28 7.90 -15.26 5.29
CA GLU A 28 8.70 -15.92 4.23
C GLU A 28 10.06 -15.21 4.01
N LEU A 29 10.09 -13.89 4.20
CA LEU A 29 11.31 -13.08 4.11
C LEU A 29 12.09 -12.99 5.44
N GLY A 30 11.63 -13.70 6.46
CA GLY A 30 12.30 -13.79 7.76
C GLY A 30 11.96 -12.68 8.76
N LEU A 31 10.91 -11.87 8.53
CA LEU A 31 10.50 -10.82 9.45
C LEU A 31 9.46 -11.33 10.45
N GLU A 32 9.77 -11.28 11.74
CA GLU A 32 8.79 -11.61 12.80
C GLU A 32 7.54 -10.73 12.64
N THR A 33 6.39 -11.36 12.40
CA THR A 33 5.16 -10.64 12.06
C THR A 33 3.99 -11.07 12.94
N VAL A 34 3.35 -10.10 13.59
CA VAL A 34 2.15 -10.33 14.39
C VAL A 34 0.92 -9.67 13.75
N ILE A 35 -0.22 -10.33 13.85
CA ILE A 35 -1.51 -9.73 13.49
C ILE A 35 -2.15 -9.23 14.79
N LEU A 36 -2.48 -7.93 14.84
CA LEU A 36 -3.13 -7.32 15.99
C LEU A 36 -4.47 -6.67 15.62
N HIS A 37 -5.51 -7.04 16.33
CA HIS A 37 -6.75 -6.29 16.25
C HIS A 37 -6.57 -4.91 16.90
N MET A 38 -7.18 -3.86 16.32
CA MET A 38 -7.12 -2.48 16.82
C MET A 38 -7.36 -2.32 18.32
N ASN A 39 -8.27 -3.12 18.90
CA ASN A 39 -8.54 -3.08 20.34
C ASN A 39 -7.35 -3.53 21.19
N GLN A 40 -6.43 -4.32 20.63
CA GLN A 40 -5.23 -4.80 21.32
C GLN A 40 -4.10 -3.76 21.33
N LEU A 41 -4.10 -2.81 20.36
CA LEU A 41 -3.10 -1.73 20.29
C LEU A 41 -3.06 -0.88 21.56
N LYS A 42 -4.17 -0.72 22.26
CA LYS A 42 -4.22 0.01 23.55
C LYS A 42 -3.33 -0.62 24.63
N LYS A 43 -3.00 -1.91 24.49
CA LYS A 43 -2.17 -2.69 25.43
C LYS A 43 -0.75 -2.92 24.91
N ARG A 44 -0.43 -2.47 23.72
CA ARG A 44 0.85 -2.63 23.04
C ARG A 44 1.36 -1.27 22.60
N LYS A 45 2.67 -1.07 22.61
CA LYS A 45 3.28 0.16 22.11
C LYS A 45 3.59 0.00 20.64
N LEU A 46 3.20 0.96 19.81
CA LEU A 46 3.60 0.98 18.39
C LEU A 46 5.12 1.02 18.24
N SER A 47 5.82 1.64 19.21
CA SER A 47 7.29 1.69 19.24
C SER A 47 7.97 0.31 19.27
N ASP A 48 7.27 -0.76 19.69
CA ASP A 48 7.80 -2.12 19.72
C ASP A 48 7.93 -2.73 18.31
N TYR A 49 7.40 -2.06 17.29
CA TYR A 49 7.41 -2.49 15.89
C TYR A 49 8.26 -1.55 15.02
N HIS A 50 8.71 -2.07 13.89
CA HIS A 50 9.52 -1.37 12.88
C HIS A 50 8.76 -1.20 11.56
N MET A 51 7.72 -2.00 11.36
CA MET A 51 6.82 -1.90 10.22
C MET A 51 5.37 -2.08 10.68
N LEU A 52 4.49 -1.18 10.21
CA LEU A 52 3.02 -1.32 10.33
C LEU A 52 2.45 -1.59 8.95
N VAL A 53 1.53 -2.56 8.86
CA VAL A 53 0.79 -2.82 7.64
C VAL A 53 -0.71 -2.70 7.89
N PHE A 54 -1.36 -1.89 7.06
CA PHE A 54 -2.80 -1.81 6.91
C PHE A 54 -3.16 -2.66 5.70
N PRO A 55 -3.66 -3.89 5.90
CA PRO A 55 -3.92 -4.81 4.80
C PRO A 55 -5.22 -4.49 4.08
N GLY A 56 -5.45 -5.17 2.97
CA GLY A 56 -6.68 -5.10 2.21
C GLY A 56 -7.87 -5.74 2.91
N GLY A 57 -9.05 -5.44 2.40
CA GLY A 57 -10.33 -5.93 2.91
C GLY A 57 -11.44 -4.90 2.72
N PHE A 58 -12.43 -4.96 3.58
CA PHE A 58 -13.61 -4.09 3.62
C PHE A 58 -13.84 -3.66 5.07
N SER A 59 -12.90 -2.86 5.60
CA SER A 59 -12.91 -2.46 7.01
C SER A 59 -14.23 -1.80 7.40
N TYR A 60 -14.86 -2.32 8.46
CA TYR A 60 -16.19 -1.88 8.91
C TYR A 60 -17.28 -1.98 7.83
N GLY A 61 -17.13 -2.88 6.83
CA GLY A 61 -18.07 -3.05 5.73
C GLY A 61 -18.13 -1.87 4.76
N ASP A 62 -17.07 -1.05 4.71
CA ASP A 62 -16.97 0.17 3.91
C ASP A 62 -18.12 1.18 4.17
N PHE A 63 -18.76 1.12 5.34
CA PHE A 63 -19.75 2.10 5.73
C PHE A 63 -19.18 3.52 5.65
N VAL A 64 -19.99 4.47 5.18
CA VAL A 64 -19.64 5.84 4.83
C VAL A 64 -18.86 5.90 3.52
N ARG A 65 -17.65 5.33 3.47
CA ARG A 65 -16.80 5.02 2.33
C ARG A 65 -15.62 4.16 2.79
N ALA A 66 -14.97 3.51 1.85
CA ALA A 66 -13.89 2.58 2.16
C ALA A 66 -12.74 3.25 2.92
N GLY A 67 -12.32 2.63 4.02
CA GLY A 67 -11.24 3.11 4.88
C GLY A 67 -11.58 4.25 5.84
N ALA A 68 -12.73 4.95 5.69
CA ALA A 68 -13.03 6.18 6.43
C ALA A 68 -13.12 5.97 7.94
N ILE A 69 -13.88 4.97 8.39
CA ILE A 69 -14.05 4.71 9.83
C ILE A 69 -12.72 4.35 10.46
N TRP A 70 -11.95 3.46 9.84
CA TRP A 70 -10.66 3.03 10.38
C TRP A 70 -9.63 4.16 10.38
N GLY A 71 -9.55 4.95 9.30
CA GLY A 71 -8.70 6.14 9.25
C GLY A 71 -9.03 7.12 10.36
N ARG A 72 -10.31 7.35 10.63
CA ARG A 72 -10.76 8.21 11.72
C ARG A 72 -10.41 7.63 13.10
N GLU A 73 -10.54 6.33 13.29
CA GLU A 73 -10.12 5.68 14.54
C GLU A 73 -8.62 5.82 14.79
N MET A 74 -7.79 5.64 13.76
CA MET A 74 -6.34 5.82 13.88
C MET A 74 -5.99 7.24 14.31
N THR A 75 -6.60 8.25 13.68
CA THR A 75 -6.31 9.66 13.97
C THR A 75 -6.88 10.14 15.31
N THR A 76 -7.91 9.50 15.85
CA THR A 76 -8.48 9.89 17.15
C THR A 76 -7.85 9.14 18.33
N LYS A 77 -7.50 7.86 18.15
CA LYS A 77 -7.03 7.01 19.24
C LYS A 77 -5.51 6.87 19.30
N PHE A 78 -4.82 6.96 18.16
CA PHE A 78 -3.38 6.64 18.02
C PHE A 78 -2.57 7.72 17.28
N LYS A 79 -3.11 8.92 17.15
CA LYS A 79 -2.49 10.03 16.40
C LYS A 79 -1.02 10.23 16.78
N ARG A 80 -0.78 10.46 18.08
CA ARG A 80 0.56 10.76 18.61
C ARG A 80 1.54 9.61 18.38
N ASP A 81 1.10 8.38 18.66
CA ASP A 81 1.97 7.21 18.51
C ASP A 81 2.32 6.97 17.04
N LEU A 82 1.36 7.21 16.14
CA LEU A 82 1.57 7.09 14.71
C LEU A 82 2.46 8.19 14.15
N GLU A 83 2.32 9.44 14.64
CA GLU A 83 3.21 10.55 14.31
C GLU A 83 4.66 10.26 14.72
N VAL A 84 4.86 9.76 15.94
CA VAL A 84 6.19 9.35 16.41
C VAL A 84 6.76 8.25 15.53
N PHE A 85 5.97 7.20 15.26
CA PHE A 85 6.36 6.06 14.42
C PHE A 85 6.83 6.49 13.03
N VAL A 86 6.07 7.37 12.37
CA VAL A 86 6.40 7.90 11.04
C VAL A 86 7.63 8.82 11.08
N ASN A 87 7.75 9.64 12.12
CA ASN A 87 8.89 10.55 12.27
C ASN A 87 10.20 9.83 12.56
N GLU A 88 10.15 8.69 13.24
CA GLU A 88 11.28 7.77 13.43
C GLU A 88 11.64 6.98 12.15
N GLU A 89 11.04 7.31 11.00
CA GLU A 89 11.28 6.69 9.69
C GLU A 89 10.99 5.19 9.65
N LYS A 90 10.21 4.69 10.59
CA LYS A 90 9.67 3.33 10.56
C LYS A 90 8.67 3.18 9.42
N LEU A 91 8.55 1.95 8.91
CA LEU A 91 7.78 1.70 7.70
C LEU A 91 6.28 1.59 7.96
N VAL A 92 5.48 2.24 7.13
CA VAL A 92 4.02 2.07 7.10
C VAL A 92 3.58 1.71 5.69
N MET A 93 2.87 0.60 5.54
CA MET A 93 2.34 0.13 4.26
C MET A 93 0.83 0.01 4.30
N GLY A 94 0.15 0.59 3.32
CA GLY A 94 -1.29 0.42 3.09
C GLY A 94 -1.58 -0.28 1.77
N ILE A 95 -2.29 -1.41 1.81
CA ILE A 95 -2.65 -2.19 0.62
C ILE A 95 -4.16 -2.11 0.42
N CYS A 96 -4.61 -1.68 -0.77
CA CYS A 96 -6.02 -1.59 -1.16
C CYS A 96 -6.84 -0.82 -0.09
N ASN A 97 -7.67 -1.48 0.70
CA ASN A 97 -8.39 -0.84 1.81
C ASN A 97 -7.43 -0.15 2.81
N GLY A 98 -6.24 -0.71 3.05
CA GLY A 98 -5.21 -0.05 3.86
C GLY A 98 -4.72 1.27 3.25
N PHE A 99 -4.59 1.37 1.93
CA PHE A 99 -4.27 2.63 1.28
C PHE A 99 -5.40 3.67 1.46
N GLN A 100 -6.65 3.24 1.36
CA GLN A 100 -7.81 4.09 1.65
C GLN A 100 -7.74 4.62 3.09
N VAL A 101 -7.39 3.78 4.06
CA VAL A 101 -7.18 4.18 5.46
C VAL A 101 -6.10 5.24 5.60
N LEU A 102 -4.96 5.08 4.92
CA LEU A 102 -3.86 6.05 4.97
C LEU A 102 -4.25 7.40 4.35
N VAL A 103 -5.04 7.40 3.28
CA VAL A 103 -5.58 8.64 2.67
C VAL A 103 -6.60 9.29 3.60
N GLU A 104 -7.55 8.54 4.14
CA GLU A 104 -8.59 9.03 5.05
C GLU A 104 -8.04 9.56 6.38
N SER A 105 -6.90 9.03 6.83
CA SER A 105 -6.19 9.52 8.00
C SER A 105 -5.37 10.79 7.75
N GLY A 106 -5.19 11.18 6.47
CA GLY A 106 -4.33 12.29 6.06
C GLY A 106 -2.83 11.96 6.10
N LEU A 107 -2.45 10.70 6.34
CA LEU A 107 -1.05 10.25 6.26
C LEU A 107 -0.51 10.31 4.83
N LEU A 108 -1.38 10.08 3.84
CA LEU A 108 -1.05 10.17 2.42
C LEU A 108 -2.00 11.14 1.71
N PRO A 109 -1.45 11.94 0.79
CA PRO A 109 -0.05 12.19 0.43
C PRO A 109 0.70 13.09 1.43
N GLY A 110 0.07 13.41 2.56
CA GLY A 110 0.52 14.42 3.52
C GLY A 110 1.81 14.06 4.29
N ASN A 111 2.17 14.98 5.20
CA ASN A 111 3.39 14.87 6.02
C ASN A 111 3.07 14.64 7.50
N GLY A 112 1.95 14.03 7.81
CA GLY A 112 1.56 13.79 9.20
C GLY A 112 0.12 13.31 9.34
N VAL A 113 -0.23 12.92 10.55
CA VAL A 113 -1.56 12.40 10.89
C VAL A 113 -2.52 13.57 11.10
N SER A 114 -2.89 14.28 10.02
CA SER A 114 -3.78 15.45 10.13
C SER A 114 -5.21 15.08 10.49
N GLY A 115 -5.66 13.90 10.07
CA GLY A 115 -7.06 13.49 10.13
C GLY A 115 -7.95 14.20 9.11
N ILE A 116 -7.36 14.98 8.20
CA ILE A 116 -8.03 15.69 7.10
C ILE A 116 -7.48 15.13 5.80
N PRO A 117 -8.28 14.40 5.00
CA PRO A 117 -7.85 13.91 3.69
C PRO A 117 -7.57 15.08 2.73
N THR A 118 -6.43 15.02 2.04
CA THR A 118 -6.05 15.94 0.95
C THR A 118 -6.06 15.25 -0.42
N ALA A 119 -6.45 14.00 -0.47
CA ALA A 119 -6.67 13.20 -1.65
C ALA A 119 -7.89 12.30 -1.42
N ALA A 120 -8.35 11.60 -2.45
CA ALA A 120 -9.43 10.64 -2.33
C ALA A 120 -9.15 9.38 -3.14
N LEU A 121 -9.63 8.24 -2.62
CA LEU A 121 -9.79 7.01 -3.38
C LEU A 121 -11.29 6.80 -3.62
N ALA A 122 -11.76 7.29 -4.75
CA ALA A 122 -13.16 7.32 -5.12
C ALA A 122 -13.61 6.06 -5.86
N ASN A 123 -14.91 5.94 -6.09
CA ASN A 123 -15.46 4.87 -6.92
C ASN A 123 -14.74 4.79 -8.26
N ASN A 124 -14.47 3.56 -8.71
CA ASN A 124 -13.92 3.32 -10.04
C ASN A 124 -14.76 4.04 -11.10
N ALA A 125 -14.11 4.54 -12.15
CA ALA A 125 -14.80 5.24 -13.24
C ALA A 125 -15.86 4.36 -13.94
N SER A 126 -15.70 3.05 -13.91
CA SER A 126 -16.67 2.08 -14.41
C SER A 126 -17.90 1.90 -13.50
N ALA A 127 -17.90 2.44 -12.29
CA ALA A 127 -18.87 2.19 -11.23
C ALA A 127 -19.02 0.67 -10.88
N LYS A 128 -18.03 -0.14 -11.22
CA LYS A 128 -18.00 -1.59 -10.98
C LYS A 128 -16.80 -1.98 -10.12
N TYR A 129 -16.91 -3.13 -9.46
CA TYR A 129 -15.78 -3.80 -8.84
C TYR A 129 -14.83 -4.33 -9.93
N GLU A 130 -13.57 -3.89 -9.89
CA GLU A 130 -12.54 -4.35 -10.82
C GLU A 130 -11.67 -5.41 -10.14
N CYS A 131 -11.63 -6.61 -10.72
CA CYS A 131 -10.82 -7.73 -10.26
C CYS A 131 -10.02 -8.28 -11.45
N ARG A 132 -8.74 -7.95 -11.51
CA ARG A 132 -7.86 -8.33 -12.64
C ARG A 132 -6.39 -8.20 -12.32
N TRP A 133 -5.57 -8.82 -13.14
CA TRP A 133 -4.15 -8.57 -13.18
C TRP A 133 -3.86 -7.31 -14.01
N ILE A 134 -2.97 -6.48 -13.49
CA ILE A 134 -2.51 -5.24 -14.12
C ILE A 134 -0.98 -5.18 -14.13
N CYS A 135 -0.43 -4.32 -14.98
CA CYS A 135 0.98 -3.97 -14.97
C CYS A 135 1.18 -2.62 -14.27
N LEU A 136 2.21 -2.55 -13.44
CA LEU A 136 2.64 -1.34 -12.76
C LEU A 136 4.05 -1.00 -13.21
N ARG A 137 4.30 0.27 -13.52
CA ARG A 137 5.65 0.79 -13.69
C ARG A 137 6.12 1.46 -12.41
N VAL A 138 7.33 1.15 -11.99
CA VAL A 138 8.01 1.81 -10.88
C VAL A 138 8.39 3.23 -11.29
N GLU A 139 7.93 4.24 -10.55
CA GLU A 139 8.21 5.67 -10.82
C GLU A 139 9.12 6.30 -9.77
N GLY A 140 9.09 5.81 -8.53
CA GLY A 140 9.82 6.39 -7.40
C GLY A 140 10.69 5.38 -6.65
N GLN A 141 11.84 5.86 -6.16
CA GLN A 141 12.69 5.10 -5.25
C GLN A 141 12.28 5.38 -3.81
N THR A 142 11.87 4.33 -3.11
CA THR A 142 11.43 4.35 -1.72
C THR A 142 11.98 3.12 -1.00
N PRO A 143 11.87 3.01 0.34
CA PRO A 143 12.15 1.76 1.04
C PRO A 143 11.47 0.53 0.41
N PHE A 144 10.27 0.68 -0.15
CA PHE A 144 9.49 -0.42 -0.72
C PHE A 144 9.88 -0.77 -2.16
N THR A 145 10.63 0.09 -2.83
CA THR A 145 11.11 -0.14 -4.21
C THR A 145 12.63 -0.29 -4.28
N GLY A 146 13.30 -0.37 -3.12
CA GLY A 146 14.76 -0.32 -3.02
C GLY A 146 15.52 -1.41 -3.79
N VAL A 147 14.87 -2.54 -4.10
CA VAL A 147 15.44 -3.65 -4.90
C VAL A 147 15.02 -3.59 -6.38
N MET A 148 14.21 -2.61 -6.75
CA MET A 148 13.75 -2.37 -8.12
C MET A 148 14.37 -1.10 -8.71
N LYS A 149 14.31 -0.94 -10.01
CA LYS A 149 14.74 0.27 -10.73
C LYS A 149 13.53 1.06 -11.21
N VAL A 150 13.66 2.38 -11.27
CA VAL A 150 12.67 3.21 -11.97
C VAL A 150 12.55 2.73 -13.41
N GLY A 151 11.33 2.52 -13.87
CA GLY A 151 11.02 1.95 -15.17
C GLY A 151 10.75 0.43 -15.16
N ASP A 152 11.12 -0.30 -14.10
CA ASP A 152 10.76 -1.72 -13.99
C ASP A 152 9.24 -1.89 -14.01
N VAL A 153 8.79 -3.01 -14.60
CA VAL A 153 7.37 -3.36 -14.72
C VAL A 153 7.10 -4.59 -13.87
N VAL A 154 6.10 -4.49 -13.00
CA VAL A 154 5.65 -5.59 -12.15
C VAL A 154 4.18 -5.91 -12.41
N ARG A 155 3.82 -7.18 -12.39
CA ARG A 155 2.46 -7.65 -12.63
C ARG A 155 1.79 -8.08 -11.33
N ILE A 156 0.75 -7.34 -10.94
CA ILE A 156 0.09 -7.49 -9.63
C ILE A 156 -1.42 -7.45 -9.80
N PRO A 157 -2.22 -8.24 -9.04
CA PRO A 157 -3.67 -8.17 -9.12
C PRO A 157 -4.25 -6.98 -8.35
N ILE A 158 -5.41 -6.53 -8.79
CA ILE A 158 -6.30 -5.61 -8.07
C ILE A 158 -7.62 -6.28 -7.75
N GLY A 159 -8.32 -5.76 -6.71
CA GLY A 159 -9.66 -6.17 -6.35
C GLY A 159 -10.35 -5.07 -5.53
N HIS A 160 -11.05 -4.12 -6.20
CA HIS A 160 -11.66 -2.97 -5.51
C HIS A 160 -12.80 -2.33 -6.30
N GLY A 161 -13.74 -1.72 -5.59
CA GLY A 161 -14.79 -0.85 -6.14
C GLY A 161 -14.44 0.64 -6.03
N GLU A 162 -13.62 1.01 -5.03
CA GLU A 162 -13.18 2.37 -4.73
C GLU A 162 -11.64 2.43 -4.79
N GLY A 163 -11.09 2.60 -5.99
CA GLY A 163 -9.63 2.62 -6.19
C GLY A 163 -9.14 3.82 -7.00
N ARG A 164 -10.04 4.70 -7.42
CA ARG A 164 -9.72 5.84 -8.26
C ARG A 164 -9.08 6.96 -7.46
N PHE A 165 -7.75 7.07 -7.55
CA PHE A 165 -7.01 8.14 -6.90
C PHE A 165 -7.30 9.50 -7.56
N LEU A 166 -7.68 10.48 -6.74
CA LEU A 166 -8.01 11.83 -7.15
C LEU A 166 -7.35 12.85 -6.22
N LEU A 167 -7.02 14.01 -6.78
CA LEU A 167 -6.51 15.18 -6.08
C LEU A 167 -7.41 16.38 -6.31
N PRO A 168 -7.46 17.36 -5.38
CA PRO A 168 -8.33 18.53 -5.48
C PRO A 168 -8.04 19.40 -6.69
N SER A 169 -6.79 19.52 -7.11
CA SER A 169 -6.38 20.40 -8.21
C SER A 169 -5.23 19.85 -9.04
N ALA A 170 -5.04 20.40 -10.23
CA ALA A 170 -3.89 20.11 -11.08
C ALA A 170 -2.56 20.58 -10.44
N GLN A 171 -2.59 21.55 -9.54
CA GLN A 171 -1.39 21.98 -8.82
C GLN A 171 -0.95 20.93 -7.80
N ASP A 172 -1.91 20.32 -7.06
CA ASP A 172 -1.59 19.24 -6.12
C ASP A 172 -0.94 18.04 -6.83
N LEU A 173 -1.37 17.74 -8.06
CA LEU A 173 -0.74 16.71 -8.88
C LEU A 173 0.71 17.08 -9.26
N LYS A 174 0.95 18.32 -9.67
CA LYS A 174 2.30 18.78 -10.00
C LYS A 174 3.22 18.73 -8.79
N ASP A 175 2.72 19.12 -7.63
CA ASP A 175 3.49 19.10 -6.38
C ASP A 175 3.79 17.65 -5.97
N LEU A 176 2.82 16.74 -6.05
CA LEU A 176 3.01 15.32 -5.78
C LEU A 176 4.10 14.69 -6.67
N ILE A 177 4.09 15.01 -7.96
CA ILE A 177 5.11 14.54 -8.92
C ILE A 177 6.48 15.16 -8.60
N LYS A 178 6.53 16.47 -8.39
CA LYS A 178 7.76 17.22 -8.10
C LYS A 178 8.45 16.71 -6.83
N GLU A 179 7.66 16.34 -5.83
CA GLU A 179 8.14 15.82 -4.55
C GLU A 179 8.51 14.33 -4.58
N GLY A 180 8.39 13.66 -5.76
CA GLY A 180 8.75 12.26 -5.93
C GLY A 180 7.84 11.28 -5.19
N GLN A 181 6.60 11.69 -4.89
CA GLN A 181 5.66 10.88 -4.11
C GLN A 181 4.89 9.84 -4.92
N VAL A 182 4.95 9.87 -6.26
CA VAL A 182 4.38 8.83 -7.13
C VAL A 182 5.33 7.64 -7.15
N VAL A 183 4.89 6.50 -6.63
CA VAL A 183 5.70 5.28 -6.51
C VAL A 183 5.40 4.32 -7.64
N PHE A 184 4.12 4.10 -7.93
CA PHE A 184 3.67 3.19 -8.99
C PHE A 184 2.61 3.86 -9.86
N ARG A 185 2.71 3.61 -11.18
CA ARG A 185 1.66 3.96 -12.14
C ARG A 185 1.18 2.71 -12.87
N TYR A 186 -0.11 2.68 -13.19
CA TYR A 186 -0.66 1.71 -14.12
C TYR A 186 0.02 1.85 -15.48
N ALA A 187 0.37 0.74 -16.10
CA ALA A 187 1.15 0.69 -17.33
C ALA A 187 0.61 -0.36 -18.31
N THR A 188 0.98 -0.24 -19.55
CA THR A 188 0.83 -1.31 -20.54
C THR A 188 1.83 -2.46 -20.26
N PRO A 189 1.62 -3.68 -20.79
CA PRO A 189 2.52 -4.80 -20.54
C PRO A 189 3.98 -4.58 -20.98
N ASP A 190 4.21 -3.69 -21.94
CA ASP A 190 5.53 -3.28 -22.42
C ASP A 190 6.14 -2.12 -21.60
N GLY A 191 5.47 -1.68 -20.53
CA GLY A 191 5.92 -0.61 -19.65
C GLY A 191 5.57 0.81 -20.12
N GLY A 192 4.81 0.94 -21.19
CA GLY A 192 4.28 2.23 -21.66
C GLY A 192 3.25 2.82 -20.70
N SER A 193 2.97 4.13 -20.80
CA SER A 193 1.91 4.79 -20.05
C SER A 193 0.54 4.23 -20.39
N ALA A 194 -0.32 4.06 -19.40
CA ALA A 194 -1.71 3.67 -19.62
C ALA A 194 -2.55 4.82 -20.22
N GLU A 195 -2.13 6.08 -20.04
CA GLU A 195 -2.80 7.29 -20.58
C GLU A 195 -4.29 7.37 -20.23
N GLY A 196 -4.65 6.94 -19.02
CA GLY A 196 -6.03 6.86 -18.57
C GLY A 196 -6.87 5.79 -19.26
N ARG A 197 -6.29 5.00 -20.19
CA ARG A 197 -7.05 4.04 -21.01
C ARG A 197 -7.36 2.75 -20.28
N TYR A 198 -8.63 2.39 -20.25
CA TYR A 198 -9.07 1.05 -19.86
C TYR A 198 -8.64 0.02 -20.92
N PRO A 199 -8.18 -1.20 -20.58
CA PRO A 199 -8.15 -1.78 -19.24
C PRO A 199 -6.84 -1.53 -18.48
N TYR A 200 -5.86 -0.82 -19.03
CA TYR A 200 -4.55 -0.61 -18.42
C TYR A 200 -4.64 0.26 -17.17
N ASN A 201 -5.37 1.39 -17.22
CA ASN A 201 -5.83 2.12 -16.04
C ASN A 201 -7.25 1.64 -15.71
N PRO A 202 -7.41 0.69 -14.77
CA PRO A 202 -8.69 -0.01 -14.58
C PRO A 202 -9.74 0.81 -13.84
N ASN A 203 -9.32 1.83 -13.10
CA ASN A 203 -10.19 2.57 -12.20
C ASN A 203 -10.36 4.07 -12.54
N GLY A 204 -9.59 4.57 -13.54
CA GLY A 204 -9.64 5.97 -13.93
C GLY A 204 -8.86 6.91 -13.00
N ALA A 205 -7.87 6.39 -12.27
CA ALA A 205 -7.00 7.20 -11.40
C ALA A 205 -6.28 8.29 -12.19
N ILE A 206 -6.20 9.49 -11.62
CA ILE A 206 -5.47 10.61 -12.23
C ILE A 206 -4.01 10.25 -12.46
N TYR A 207 -3.47 10.62 -13.63
CA TYR A 207 -2.08 10.36 -14.01
C TYR A 207 -1.67 8.88 -13.92
N ASP A 208 -2.63 7.96 -14.05
CA ASP A 208 -2.45 6.51 -13.89
C ASP A 208 -1.88 6.09 -12.51
N ILE A 209 -2.04 6.89 -11.48
CA ILE A 209 -1.46 6.63 -10.16
C ILE A 209 -2.09 5.37 -9.54
N ALA A 210 -1.24 4.40 -9.23
CA ALA A 210 -1.61 3.14 -8.57
C ALA A 210 -1.12 3.07 -7.12
N GLY A 211 -0.06 3.84 -6.79
CA GLY A 211 0.51 3.92 -5.45
C GLY A 211 1.35 5.17 -5.26
N ILE A 212 1.31 5.70 -4.05
CA ILE A 212 2.04 6.91 -3.63
C ILE A 212 2.75 6.69 -2.29
N CYS A 213 3.67 7.58 -1.97
CA CYS A 213 4.29 7.65 -0.66
C CYS A 213 4.17 9.04 -0.03
N ASN A 214 4.54 9.16 1.25
CA ASN A 214 4.81 10.45 1.86
C ASN A 214 6.17 11.00 1.39
N ARG A 215 6.48 12.26 1.72
CA ARG A 215 7.75 12.93 1.30
C ARG A 215 9.02 12.21 1.77
N LYS A 216 8.98 11.50 2.90
CA LYS A 216 10.11 10.69 3.39
C LYS A 216 10.22 9.32 2.72
N GLY A 217 9.18 8.86 2.02
CA GLY A 217 9.12 7.55 1.38
C GLY A 217 8.84 6.38 2.32
N ASN A 218 8.77 6.58 3.63
CA ASN A 218 8.58 5.52 4.62
C ASN A 218 7.11 5.15 4.88
N VAL A 219 6.17 5.94 4.38
CA VAL A 219 4.74 5.61 4.34
C VAL A 219 4.34 5.43 2.89
N MET A 220 3.88 4.25 2.52
CA MET A 220 3.42 3.94 1.15
C MET A 220 2.02 3.34 1.17
N GLY A 221 1.21 3.74 0.19
CA GLY A 221 -0.08 3.14 -0.10
C GLY A 221 -0.21 2.77 -1.56
N MET A 222 -0.83 1.63 -1.86
CA MET A 222 -1.10 1.17 -3.21
C MET A 222 -2.41 0.40 -3.29
N MET A 223 -3.13 0.53 -4.41
CA MET A 223 -4.39 -0.22 -4.63
C MET A 223 -4.18 -1.69 -5.02
N PRO A 224 -3.14 -2.03 -5.80
CA PRO A 224 -2.80 -3.42 -6.10
C PRO A 224 -2.35 -4.21 -4.88
N HIS A 225 -2.49 -5.56 -4.96
CA HIS A 225 -2.23 -6.51 -3.89
C HIS A 225 -0.92 -7.28 -4.12
N PRO A 226 0.25 -6.79 -3.64
CA PRO A 226 1.51 -7.50 -3.82
C PRO A 226 1.55 -8.83 -3.07
N GLU A 227 0.83 -8.98 -1.96
CA GLU A 227 0.70 -10.24 -1.20
C GLU A 227 0.00 -11.35 -2.00
N ARG A 228 -0.77 -10.98 -3.02
CA ARG A 228 -1.46 -11.90 -3.96
C ARG A 228 -0.68 -12.14 -5.25
N ALA A 229 0.52 -11.61 -5.34
CA ALA A 229 1.50 -11.85 -6.40
C ALA A 229 2.87 -12.19 -5.82
N PHE A 230 2.93 -12.69 -4.58
CA PHE A 230 4.16 -13.01 -3.87
C PHE A 230 4.74 -14.35 -4.32
N PHE A 231 3.92 -15.40 -4.34
CA PHE A 231 4.33 -16.73 -4.76
C PHE A 231 3.99 -17.00 -6.22
N GLY A 232 4.81 -17.77 -6.90
CA GLY A 232 4.61 -18.11 -8.31
C GLY A 232 3.31 -18.85 -8.59
N TRP A 233 2.82 -19.68 -7.63
CA TRP A 233 1.56 -20.40 -7.77
C TRP A 233 0.31 -19.50 -7.74
N GLN A 234 0.44 -18.25 -7.30
CA GLN A 234 -0.66 -17.25 -7.37
C GLN A 234 -0.83 -16.65 -8.77
N LEU A 235 0.18 -16.80 -9.66
CA LEU A 235 0.15 -16.22 -10.99
C LEU A 235 -0.89 -16.92 -11.89
N PRO A 236 -1.53 -16.21 -12.84
CA PRO A 236 -2.53 -16.82 -13.74
C PRO A 236 -1.99 -17.96 -14.60
N SER A 237 -0.66 -18.06 -14.77
CA SER A 237 0.03 -19.07 -15.59
C SER A 237 0.63 -20.22 -14.78
N TRP A 238 0.19 -20.44 -13.55
CA TRP A 238 0.77 -21.43 -12.64
C TRP A 238 0.79 -22.88 -13.18
N GLY A 239 -0.06 -23.24 -14.14
CA GLY A 239 -0.12 -24.58 -14.75
C GLY A 239 1.10 -24.98 -15.60
N THR A 240 2.03 -24.09 -15.90
CA THR A 240 3.18 -24.30 -16.81
C THR A 240 4.53 -24.08 -16.17
N LYS A 241 4.83 -24.67 -15.02
CA LYS A 241 6.05 -24.43 -14.21
C LYS A 241 6.15 -22.95 -13.78
N PRO A 242 5.35 -22.52 -12.83
CA PRO A 242 5.45 -21.16 -12.30
C PRO A 242 6.85 -20.93 -11.70
N PRO A 243 7.36 -19.69 -11.69
CA PRO A 243 8.52 -19.34 -10.91
C PRO A 243 8.22 -19.60 -9.42
N GLU A 244 9.23 -19.68 -8.60
CA GLU A 244 9.05 -19.84 -7.14
C GLU A 244 8.31 -18.66 -6.53
N TYR A 245 8.63 -17.44 -6.99
CA TYR A 245 8.03 -16.20 -6.53
C TYR A 245 7.46 -15.38 -7.69
N GLY A 246 6.47 -14.52 -7.38
CA GLY A 246 5.91 -13.55 -8.29
C GLY A 246 6.46 -12.14 -8.05
N ASP A 247 6.04 -11.18 -8.87
CA ASP A 247 6.57 -9.82 -8.88
C ASP A 247 6.27 -9.04 -7.59
N GLY A 248 5.21 -9.39 -6.87
CA GLY A 248 4.84 -8.75 -5.61
C GLY A 248 5.87 -8.92 -4.50
N LYS A 249 6.70 -9.99 -4.57
CA LYS A 249 7.78 -10.24 -3.61
C LYS A 249 8.75 -9.07 -3.54
N ALA A 250 9.13 -8.47 -4.66
CA ALA A 250 10.11 -7.38 -4.73
C ALA A 250 9.72 -6.16 -3.87
N ILE A 251 8.42 -5.90 -3.71
CA ILE A 251 7.93 -4.79 -2.87
C ILE A 251 8.19 -5.08 -1.38
N PHE A 252 7.97 -6.31 -0.93
CA PHE A 252 8.27 -6.71 0.44
C PHE A 252 9.79 -6.82 0.67
N GLU A 253 10.55 -7.33 -0.31
CA GLU A 253 12.02 -7.39 -0.23
C GLU A 253 12.64 -6.00 -0.08
N GLY A 254 12.13 -4.99 -0.76
CA GLY A 254 12.54 -3.59 -0.58
C GLY A 254 12.39 -3.13 0.87
N ALA A 255 11.23 -3.40 1.48
CA ALA A 255 10.98 -3.09 2.89
C ALA A 255 11.94 -3.83 3.83
N ILE A 256 12.18 -5.13 3.59
CA ILE A 256 13.11 -5.94 4.39
C ILE A 256 14.54 -5.42 4.26
N ASP A 257 14.98 -5.07 3.05
CA ASP A 257 16.31 -4.54 2.80
C ASP A 257 16.53 -3.19 3.51
N TYR A 258 15.50 -2.35 3.54
CA TYR A 258 15.52 -1.12 4.33
C TYR A 258 15.66 -1.40 5.82
N LEU A 259 14.88 -2.34 6.39
CA LEU A 259 14.94 -2.67 7.82
C LEU A 259 16.31 -3.26 8.23
N ARG A 260 16.99 -3.97 7.35
CA ARG A 260 18.37 -4.45 7.60
C ARG A 260 19.37 -3.31 7.73
N ARG A 261 19.13 -2.18 7.06
CA ARG A 261 20.00 -0.99 7.07
C ARG A 261 19.59 0.03 8.12
N TYR A 262 18.36 -0.08 8.64
CA TYR A 262 17.81 0.75 9.71
C TYR A 262 18.49 0.43 11.05
#